data_8e3a12257a681e3f97bdf14383529f9a
#
_entry.id   8e3a12257a681e3f97bdf14383529f9a
#
_cell.length_a   1.000
_cell.length_b   1.000
_cell.length_c   1.000
_cell.angle_alpha   90.00
_cell.angle_beta   90.00
_cell.angle_gamma   90.00
#
_symmetry.space_group_name_H-M   'P 1'
#
loop_
_entity.id
_entity.type
_entity.pdbx_description
1 polymer ?
#
loop_
_entity_poly.entity_id
_entity_poly.type
_entity_poly.pdbx_seq_one_letter_code
_entity_poly.pdbx_strand_id
1 'polypeptide(L)'
;MTRYRNSPAVFAWELGNEPRCGADSVRNLPRSLNCTPAVVVEWAKEISAYIKSLDPWHLVSTGDEGLFNEPWKQDWPYNGTDGIDTEALVKIKTIDFGTYHTYPVRLLFLPIQAQVWAKLLHLALGLVDRNPGVGTTVAQRSRRPSASSR
;
A
#
# COMPACT_ATOMS: atom_id res chain seq x y z
N MET A 1 4.56 -18.99 -12.27
CA MET A 1 3.26 -18.35 -12.52
C MET A 1 2.49 -19.06 -13.63
N THR A 2 2.99 -19.15 -14.86
CA THR A 2 2.30 -19.77 -16.00
C THR A 2 1.74 -21.18 -15.71
N ARG A 3 2.44 -21.99 -14.90
CA ARG A 3 1.99 -23.32 -14.48
C ARG A 3 0.68 -23.31 -13.67
N TYR A 4 0.44 -22.26 -12.88
CA TYR A 4 -0.67 -22.19 -11.94
C TYR A 4 -1.73 -21.14 -12.31
N ARG A 5 -1.59 -20.45 -13.44
CA ARG A 5 -2.50 -19.38 -13.88
C ARG A 5 -3.96 -19.81 -14.04
N ASN A 6 -4.22 -21.09 -14.22
CA ASN A 6 -5.57 -21.64 -14.34
C ASN A 6 -6.01 -22.41 -13.07
N SER A 7 -5.25 -22.32 -11.99
CA SER A 7 -5.54 -23.06 -10.76
C SER A 7 -6.49 -22.26 -9.86
N PRO A 8 -7.69 -22.74 -9.56
CA PRO A 8 -8.59 -22.06 -8.64
C PRO A 8 -8.12 -22.08 -7.18
N ALA A 9 -7.03 -22.81 -6.88
CA ALA A 9 -6.42 -22.85 -5.56
C ALA A 9 -5.49 -21.66 -5.29
N VAL A 10 -5.11 -20.90 -6.33
CA VAL A 10 -4.35 -19.66 -6.18
C VAL A 10 -5.32 -18.51 -6.02
N PHE A 11 -5.20 -17.75 -4.94
CA PHE A 11 -5.99 -16.54 -4.70
C PHE A 11 -5.31 -15.31 -5.27
N ALA A 12 -4.04 -15.15 -4.96
CA ALA A 12 -3.27 -13.98 -5.35
C ALA A 12 -1.77 -14.31 -5.51
N TRP A 13 -1.07 -13.45 -6.22
CA TRP A 13 0.38 -13.38 -6.28
C TRP A 13 0.85 -12.23 -5.41
N GLU A 14 1.81 -12.47 -4.56
CA GLU A 14 2.45 -11.46 -3.73
C GLU A 14 3.86 -11.19 -4.24
N LEU A 15 4.26 -9.90 -4.35
CA LEU A 15 5.57 -9.54 -4.88
C LEU A 15 6.70 -9.98 -3.95
N GLY A 16 6.47 -9.86 -2.66
CA GLY A 16 7.43 -10.29 -1.65
C GLY A 16 6.94 -9.98 -0.24
N ASN A 17 7.47 -10.69 0.75
CA ASN A 17 7.15 -10.39 2.14
C ASN A 17 8.02 -9.23 2.64
N GLU A 18 7.39 -8.14 3.08
CA GLU A 18 8.05 -6.97 3.66
C GLU A 18 9.15 -6.38 2.76
N PRO A 19 8.84 -5.98 1.51
CA PRO A 19 9.82 -5.50 0.54
C PRO A 19 10.28 -4.07 0.87
N ARG A 20 11.12 -3.92 1.87
CA ARG A 20 11.62 -2.63 2.36
C ARG A 20 13.09 -2.38 2.00
N CYS A 21 13.51 -1.11 2.07
CA CYS A 21 14.92 -0.72 1.92
C CYS A 21 15.80 -1.12 3.12
N GLY A 22 15.18 -1.59 4.19
CA GLY A 22 15.85 -1.97 5.41
C GLY A 22 16.90 -3.07 5.22
N ALA A 23 17.81 -3.17 6.17
CA ALA A 23 18.80 -4.22 6.20
C ALA A 23 18.27 -5.48 6.89
N ASP A 24 18.76 -6.63 6.50
CA ASP A 24 18.63 -7.87 7.28
C ASP A 24 19.91 -8.07 8.08
N SER A 25 19.91 -7.56 9.30
CA SER A 25 21.07 -7.65 10.20
C SER A 25 21.42 -9.10 10.58
N VAL A 26 20.44 -9.99 10.60
CA VAL A 26 20.63 -11.40 10.92
C VAL A 26 21.46 -12.09 9.83
N ARG A 27 21.26 -11.68 8.56
CA ARG A 27 22.01 -12.20 7.41
C ARG A 27 23.18 -11.31 7.00
N ASN A 28 23.49 -10.28 7.81
CA ASN A 28 24.55 -9.32 7.53
C ASN A 28 24.39 -8.63 6.15
N LEU A 29 23.15 -8.34 5.78
CA LEU A 29 22.84 -7.60 4.55
C LEU A 29 22.71 -6.12 4.87
N PRO A 30 23.56 -5.26 4.31
CA PRO A 30 23.48 -3.81 4.55
C PRO A 30 22.29 -3.20 3.82
N ARG A 31 21.80 -2.09 4.36
CA ARG A 31 20.81 -1.25 3.65
C ARG A 31 21.40 -0.77 2.32
N SER A 32 20.60 -0.85 1.25
CA SER A 32 20.96 -0.22 -0.03
C SER A 32 20.94 1.29 0.08
N LEU A 33 22.01 1.95 -0.29
CA LEU A 33 22.13 3.42 -0.28
C LEU A 33 21.21 4.09 -1.33
N ASN A 34 20.86 3.35 -2.39
CA ASN A 34 20.04 3.85 -3.50
C ASN A 34 18.55 3.49 -3.36
N CYS A 35 18.17 2.76 -2.31
CA CYS A 35 16.79 2.38 -2.10
C CYS A 35 16.02 3.52 -1.41
N THR A 36 14.91 3.90 -2.02
CA THR A 36 13.97 4.93 -1.54
C THR A 36 12.54 4.44 -1.73
N PRO A 37 11.52 5.06 -1.11
CA PRO A 37 10.12 4.72 -1.39
C PRO A 37 9.77 4.79 -2.87
N ALA A 38 10.28 5.77 -3.59
CA ALA A 38 10.05 5.89 -5.04
C ALA A 38 10.63 4.70 -5.83
N VAL A 39 11.81 4.21 -5.46
CA VAL A 39 12.42 3.03 -6.09
C VAL A 39 11.59 1.77 -5.83
N VAL A 40 11.08 1.60 -4.61
CA VAL A 40 10.21 0.46 -4.28
C VAL A 40 8.89 0.53 -5.04
N VAL A 41 8.29 1.72 -5.19
CA VAL A 41 7.06 1.92 -5.99
C VAL A 41 7.29 1.59 -7.47
N GLU A 42 8.38 2.05 -8.09
CA GLU A 42 8.69 1.74 -9.48
C GLU A 42 8.97 0.23 -9.67
N TRP A 43 9.70 -0.41 -8.76
CA TRP A 43 9.88 -1.85 -8.75
C TRP A 43 8.53 -2.59 -8.68
N ALA A 44 7.66 -2.21 -7.75
CA ALA A 44 6.35 -2.84 -7.60
C ALA A 44 5.49 -2.68 -8.85
N LYS A 45 5.53 -1.50 -9.49
CA LYS A 45 4.84 -1.21 -10.74
C LYS A 45 5.32 -2.07 -11.90
N GLU A 46 6.62 -2.21 -12.07
CA GLU A 46 7.22 -3.05 -13.11
C GLU A 46 6.86 -4.53 -12.90
N ILE A 47 7.09 -5.05 -11.69
CA ILE A 47 6.88 -6.47 -11.40
C ILE A 47 5.41 -6.85 -11.43
N SER A 48 4.52 -6.03 -10.86
CA SER A 48 3.08 -6.31 -10.91
C SER A 48 2.52 -6.26 -12.33
N ALA A 49 2.98 -5.34 -13.18
CA ALA A 49 2.62 -5.31 -14.59
C ALA A 49 3.10 -6.56 -15.33
N TYR A 50 4.32 -7.02 -15.05
CA TYR A 50 4.84 -8.27 -15.60
C TYR A 50 4.02 -9.49 -15.14
N ILE A 51 3.65 -9.54 -13.85
CA ILE A 51 2.77 -10.59 -13.32
C ILE A 51 1.44 -10.61 -14.07
N LYS A 52 0.77 -9.45 -14.21
CA LYS A 52 -0.51 -9.34 -14.92
C LYS A 52 -0.40 -9.71 -16.41
N SER A 53 0.76 -9.52 -17.03
CA SER A 53 0.98 -9.97 -18.42
C SER A 53 1.02 -11.49 -18.56
N LEU A 54 1.45 -12.20 -17.51
CA LEU A 54 1.51 -13.67 -17.48
C LEU A 54 0.21 -14.29 -16.97
N ASP A 55 -0.44 -13.63 -16.02
CA ASP A 55 -1.63 -14.09 -15.32
C ASP A 55 -2.57 -12.90 -15.04
N PRO A 56 -3.49 -12.60 -15.96
CA PRO A 56 -4.41 -11.47 -15.79
C PRO A 56 -5.59 -11.78 -14.84
N TRP A 57 -5.72 -12.99 -14.38
CA TRP A 57 -6.90 -13.46 -13.63
C TRP A 57 -6.74 -13.38 -12.13
N HIS A 58 -5.56 -13.79 -11.59
CA HIS A 58 -5.34 -13.78 -10.16
C HIS A 58 -5.01 -12.36 -9.67
N LEU A 59 -5.36 -12.11 -8.41
CA LEU A 59 -5.05 -10.85 -7.75
C LEU A 59 -3.55 -10.70 -7.51
N VAL A 60 -3.10 -9.46 -7.37
CA VAL A 60 -1.71 -9.12 -7.07
C VAL A 60 -1.65 -8.17 -5.88
N SER A 61 -0.78 -8.46 -4.93
CA SER A 61 -0.46 -7.58 -3.80
C SER A 61 1.04 -7.34 -3.69
N THR A 62 1.41 -6.30 -2.94
CA THR A 62 2.82 -5.96 -2.68
C THR A 62 3.43 -6.79 -1.57
N GLY A 63 2.64 -7.17 -0.56
CA GLY A 63 3.10 -7.84 0.65
C GLY A 63 3.85 -6.92 1.62
N ASP A 64 3.60 -5.60 1.52
CA ASP A 64 4.18 -4.62 2.42
C ASP A 64 3.46 -4.57 3.77
N GLU A 65 4.09 -3.94 4.76
CA GLU A 65 3.60 -3.93 6.15
C GLU A 65 2.56 -2.84 6.45
N GLY A 66 2.21 -2.01 5.48
CA GLY A 66 1.30 -0.89 5.70
C GLY A 66 2.01 0.36 6.21
N LEU A 67 3.27 0.59 5.85
CA LEU A 67 4.05 1.76 6.23
C LEU A 67 3.82 2.92 5.24
N PHE A 68 4.01 4.15 5.71
CA PHE A 68 3.74 5.36 4.95
C PHE A 68 5.01 6.19 4.70
N ASN A 69 4.92 7.14 3.78
CA ASN A 69 6.01 8.05 3.43
C ASN A 69 5.58 9.51 3.66
N GLU A 70 5.52 9.91 4.92
CA GLU A 70 5.22 11.26 5.38
C GLU A 70 6.45 11.83 6.13
N PRO A 71 7.46 12.36 5.43
CA PRO A 71 8.77 12.69 6.02
C PRO A 71 8.73 13.77 7.10
N TRP A 72 7.60 14.50 7.22
CA TRP A 72 7.36 15.44 8.32
C TRP A 72 6.92 14.78 9.63
N LYS A 73 6.56 13.50 9.59
CA LYS A 73 6.24 12.71 10.79
C LYS A 73 7.52 12.19 11.42
N GLN A 74 7.53 12.14 12.75
CA GLN A 74 8.66 11.58 13.50
C GLN A 74 8.52 10.08 13.76
N ASP A 75 7.27 9.60 13.79
CA ASP A 75 6.97 8.20 14.08
C ASP A 75 7.40 7.31 12.92
N TRP A 76 8.16 6.29 13.24
CA TRP A 76 8.74 5.32 12.32
C TRP A 76 7.77 4.75 11.27
N PRO A 77 6.51 4.35 11.57
CA PRO A 77 5.65 3.77 10.54
C PRO A 77 5.19 4.77 9.47
N TYR A 78 5.41 6.05 9.70
CA TYR A 78 4.91 7.13 8.85
C TYR A 78 5.98 7.87 8.07
N ASN A 79 7.24 7.84 8.49
CA ASN A 79 8.26 8.77 8.01
C ASN A 79 9.01 8.30 6.74
N GLY A 80 8.67 7.16 6.18
CA GLY A 80 9.26 6.62 4.96
C GLY A 80 10.69 6.09 5.11
N THR A 81 11.24 6.02 6.34
CA THR A 81 12.63 5.58 6.55
C THR A 81 12.87 4.14 6.13
N ASP A 82 11.87 3.27 6.14
CA ASP A 82 12.00 1.89 5.68
C ASP A 82 11.83 1.71 4.17
N GLY A 83 11.57 2.81 3.46
CA GLY A 83 11.45 2.78 2.01
C GLY A 83 10.09 2.29 1.50
N ILE A 84 9.08 2.24 2.35
CA ILE A 84 7.72 1.87 1.97
C ILE A 84 6.83 3.11 1.89
N ASP A 85 5.98 3.13 0.88
CA ASP A 85 4.89 4.08 0.69
C ASP A 85 3.65 3.31 0.28
N THR A 86 2.95 2.74 1.27
CA THR A 86 1.74 1.94 1.03
C THR A 86 0.68 2.71 0.25
N GLU A 87 0.56 4.02 0.48
CA GLU A 87 -0.40 4.86 -0.25
C GLU A 87 -0.08 4.93 -1.75
N ALA A 88 1.19 5.06 -2.11
CA ALA A 88 1.62 5.03 -3.50
C ALA A 88 1.51 3.63 -4.11
N LEU A 89 1.84 2.59 -3.35
CA LEU A 89 1.78 1.19 -3.79
C LEU A 89 0.35 0.76 -4.16
N VAL A 90 -0.65 1.06 -3.33
CA VAL A 90 -2.06 0.68 -3.60
C VAL A 90 -2.69 1.51 -4.73
N LYS A 91 -2.06 2.60 -5.18
CA LYS A 91 -2.49 3.37 -6.36
C LYS A 91 -1.99 2.80 -7.68
N ILE A 92 -1.10 1.81 -7.65
CA ILE A 92 -0.60 1.13 -8.85
C ILE A 92 -1.75 0.32 -9.44
N LYS A 93 -2.11 0.56 -10.70
CA LYS A 93 -3.26 -0.07 -11.38
C LYS A 93 -3.21 -1.60 -11.45
N THR A 94 -2.03 -2.18 -11.35
CA THR A 94 -1.78 -3.62 -11.40
C THR A 94 -1.67 -4.28 -10.03
N ILE A 95 -1.81 -3.50 -8.97
CA ILE A 95 -1.97 -3.96 -7.59
C ILE A 95 -3.46 -3.95 -7.25
N ASP A 96 -4.00 -5.07 -6.83
CA ASP A 96 -5.43 -5.23 -6.57
C ASP A 96 -5.79 -4.95 -5.11
N PHE A 97 -4.87 -5.20 -4.18
CA PHE A 97 -5.08 -4.91 -2.76
C PHE A 97 -3.74 -4.70 -2.02
N GLY A 98 -3.80 -3.92 -0.96
CA GLY A 98 -2.69 -3.72 -0.02
C GLY A 98 -2.74 -4.71 1.13
N THR A 99 -1.60 -4.86 1.79
CA THR A 99 -1.42 -5.66 3.00
C THR A 99 -0.97 -4.78 4.16
N TYR A 100 -1.05 -5.31 5.35
CA TYR A 100 -0.43 -4.72 6.53
C TYR A 100 -0.06 -5.86 7.49
N HIS A 101 1.01 -5.67 8.24
CA HIS A 101 1.49 -6.65 9.19
C HIS A 101 1.34 -6.15 10.62
N THR A 102 0.90 -7.04 11.51
CA THR A 102 0.77 -6.73 12.93
C THR A 102 1.55 -7.74 13.76
N TYR A 103 2.22 -7.23 14.79
CA TYR A 103 2.98 -8.04 15.74
C TYR A 103 2.40 -7.84 17.15
N PRO A 104 1.28 -8.50 17.49
CA PRO A 104 0.51 -8.20 18.70
C PRO A 104 1.24 -8.51 20.01
N VAL A 105 2.35 -9.23 19.96
CA VAL A 105 3.13 -9.64 21.15
C VAL A 105 3.87 -8.47 21.82
N ARG A 106 4.00 -7.32 21.14
CA ARG A 106 4.62 -6.10 21.71
C ARG A 106 3.54 -5.07 22.01
N LEU A 107 3.04 -5.09 23.25
CA LEU A 107 2.06 -4.13 23.79
C LEU A 107 2.38 -2.64 23.52
N LEU A 108 3.64 -2.27 23.30
CA LEU A 108 4.09 -0.91 22.96
C LEU A 108 3.68 -0.44 21.56
N PHE A 109 3.29 -1.34 20.65
CA PHE A 109 2.93 -1.02 19.27
C PHE A 109 1.41 -0.86 19.03
N LEU A 110 0.56 -1.19 19.99
CA LEU A 110 -0.90 -1.11 19.83
C LEU A 110 -1.41 0.27 19.38
N PRO A 111 -0.93 1.41 19.92
CA PRO A 111 -1.38 2.72 19.46
C PRO A 111 -0.97 3.02 18.01
N ILE A 112 0.24 2.62 17.62
CA ILE A 112 0.78 2.81 16.26
C ILE A 112 0.01 1.96 15.26
N GLN A 113 -0.24 0.70 15.58
CA GLN A 113 -1.03 -0.20 14.75
C GLN A 113 -2.47 0.29 14.56
N ALA A 114 -3.11 0.80 15.61
CA ALA A 114 -4.45 1.36 15.53
C ALA A 114 -4.52 2.58 14.57
N GLN A 115 -3.49 3.43 14.59
CA GLN A 115 -3.39 4.58 13.68
C GLN A 115 -3.15 4.14 12.22
N VAL A 116 -2.30 3.15 11.99
CA VAL A 116 -2.08 2.56 10.66
C VAL A 116 -3.38 1.98 10.12
N TRP A 117 -4.12 1.24 10.94
CA TRP A 117 -5.44 0.72 10.60
C TRP A 117 -6.43 1.81 10.21
N ALA A 118 -6.55 2.86 11.00
CA ALA A 118 -7.46 3.97 10.72
C ALA A 118 -7.11 4.61 9.37
N LYS A 119 -5.82 4.80 9.07
CA LYS A 119 -5.38 5.40 7.82
C LYS A 119 -5.63 4.48 6.62
N LEU A 120 -5.35 3.19 6.72
CA LEU A 120 -5.65 2.21 5.67
C LEU A 120 -7.17 2.13 5.41
N LEU A 121 -8.00 2.16 6.45
CA LEU A 121 -9.44 2.20 6.31
C LEU A 121 -9.91 3.47 5.60
N HIS A 122 -9.34 4.64 5.93
CA HIS A 122 -9.64 5.89 5.24
C HIS A 122 -9.28 5.84 3.75
N LEU A 123 -8.12 5.26 3.40
CA LEU A 123 -7.72 5.04 2.00
C LEU A 123 -8.70 4.10 1.27
N ALA A 124 -9.06 2.98 1.89
CA ALA A 124 -9.99 1.99 1.32
C ALA A 124 -11.39 2.57 1.10
N LEU A 125 -11.82 3.49 1.97
CA LEU A 125 -13.12 4.17 1.87
C LEU A 125 -13.08 5.42 0.99
N GLY A 126 -11.93 5.79 0.44
CA GLY A 126 -11.75 7.02 -0.35
C GLY A 126 -11.95 8.30 0.48
N LEU A 127 -11.80 8.22 1.80
CA LEU A 127 -11.91 9.35 2.70
C LEU A 127 -10.60 10.13 2.68
N VAL A 128 -10.63 11.35 2.20
CA VAL A 128 -9.47 12.25 2.21
C VAL A 128 -9.23 12.73 3.63
N ASP A 129 -8.03 12.52 4.17
CA ASP A 129 -7.60 13.12 5.44
C ASP A 129 -7.71 14.65 5.31
N ARG A 130 -8.71 15.23 5.93
CA ARG A 130 -8.81 16.69 6.04
C ARG A 130 -7.82 17.15 7.09
N ASN A 131 -6.62 17.48 6.64
CA ASN A 131 -5.67 18.20 7.48
C ASN A 131 -6.28 19.57 7.82
N PRO A 132 -6.54 19.92 9.10
CA PRO A 132 -7.22 21.17 9.47
C PRO A 132 -6.44 22.45 9.14
N GLY A 133 -5.27 22.35 8.46
CA GLY A 133 -4.41 23.46 8.11
C GLY A 133 -4.37 23.87 6.64
N VAL A 134 -5.05 23.18 5.71
CA VAL A 134 -5.09 23.57 4.29
C VAL A 134 -6.56 23.56 3.82
N GLY A 135 -7.12 24.74 3.62
CA GLY A 135 -8.47 24.91 3.11
C GLY A 135 -8.59 24.36 1.69
N THR A 136 -9.20 23.19 1.55
CA THR A 136 -9.64 22.66 0.26
C THR A 136 -11.15 22.70 0.20
N THR A 137 -11.67 23.54 -0.69
CA THR A 137 -13.09 23.64 -1.02
C THR A 137 -13.55 22.35 -1.70
N VAL A 138 -14.40 21.60 -1.04
CA VAL A 138 -15.01 20.38 -1.62
C VAL A 138 -16.13 20.82 -2.54
N ALA A 139 -16.00 20.59 -3.85
CA ALA A 139 -17.11 20.68 -4.78
C ALA A 139 -18.09 19.53 -4.49
N GLN A 140 -19.22 19.84 -3.88
CA GLN A 140 -20.36 18.93 -3.77
C GLN A 140 -20.88 18.59 -5.18
N ARG A 141 -20.73 17.34 -5.60
CA ARG A 141 -21.45 16.82 -6.76
C ARG A 141 -22.94 16.75 -6.39
N SER A 142 -23.69 17.72 -6.85
CA SER A 142 -25.16 17.68 -6.78
C SER A 142 -25.67 16.51 -7.63
N ARG A 143 -26.37 15.58 -7.01
CA ARG A 143 -27.19 14.59 -7.74
C ARG A 143 -28.31 15.35 -8.45
N ARG A 144 -28.34 15.33 -9.76
CA ARG A 144 -29.50 15.79 -10.52
C ARG A 144 -30.68 14.82 -10.29
N PRO A 145 -31.88 15.29 -10.03
CA PRO A 145 -33.03 14.41 -10.04
C PRO A 145 -33.37 14.04 -11.49
N SER A 146 -33.67 12.76 -11.70
CA SER A 146 -34.19 12.25 -12.96
C SER A 146 -35.52 12.85 -13.26
N ALA A 147 -35.66 13.55 -14.39
CA ALA A 147 -36.93 14.00 -14.91
C ALA A 147 -37.75 12.79 -15.39
N SER A 148 -38.92 12.60 -14.78
CA SER A 148 -39.97 11.72 -15.23
C SER A 148 -40.62 12.35 -16.48
N SER A 149 -40.59 11.64 -17.59
CA SER A 149 -41.36 11.96 -18.78
C SER A 149 -42.78 11.47 -18.64
N ARG A 150 -43.67 12.36 -18.90
CA ARG A 150 -45.04 12.05 -19.39
C ARG A 150 -45.02 11.97 -20.90
#